data_472826208ea90012c94df5c67f252a5c
#
_entry.id   472826208ea90012c94df5c67f252a5c
#
_cell.length_a   1.000
_cell.length_b   1.000
_cell.length_c   1.000
_cell.angle_alpha   90.00
_cell.angle_beta   90.00
_cell.angle_gamma   90.00
#
_symmetry.space_group_name_H-M   'P 1'
#
loop_
_entity.id
_entity.type
_entity.pdbx_description
1 polymer ?
#
loop_
_entity_poly.entity_id
_entity_poly.type
_entity_poly.pdbx_seq_one_letter_code
_entity_poly.pdbx_strand_id
1 'polypeptide(L)'
;MNKLFLLLSFLMGVVVLSSNYLVQFPIKHYGLEQILTYGAFSYPIAFLITDLANRSYGKLIAKKIVYIGFVIGISFTLFFSTNFGDLISVRIAIGSGTAFLVAQLLDVKIFDQLRKKKWFIAPLTSSFIGSTVDTILFFSISFYATGIPWVTLALGDLAVKIFVAFIMLIPFRLLLGTLKAVKA
;
A
#
# COMPACT_ATOMS: atom_id res chain seq x y z
N MET A 1 -7.60 -1.12 24.68
CA MET A 1 -6.99 -0.96 23.34
C MET A 1 -6.50 0.47 23.20
N ASN A 2 -5.26 0.71 22.77
CA ASN A 2 -4.71 2.06 22.70
C ASN A 2 -5.39 2.87 21.56
N LYS A 3 -5.77 4.14 21.82
CA LYS A 3 -6.44 5.02 20.86
C LYS A 3 -5.70 5.13 19.52
N LEU A 4 -4.36 5.18 19.55
CA LEU A 4 -3.54 5.24 18.33
C LEU A 4 -3.62 3.93 17.51
N PHE A 5 -3.66 2.75 18.15
CA PHE A 5 -3.85 1.48 17.44
C PHE A 5 -5.19 1.45 16.68
N LEU A 6 -6.27 1.87 17.34
CA LEU A 6 -7.59 1.95 16.70
C LEU A 6 -7.59 2.94 15.54
N LEU A 7 -6.98 4.10 15.72
CA LEU A 7 -6.86 5.12 14.68
C LEU A 7 -6.09 4.58 13.46
N LEU A 8 -4.91 3.98 13.68
CA LEU A 8 -4.10 3.43 12.58
C LEU A 8 -4.80 2.28 11.86
N SER A 9 -5.52 1.41 12.60
CA SER A 9 -6.32 0.33 12.00
C SER A 9 -7.48 0.87 11.17
N PHE A 10 -8.17 1.89 11.66
CA PHE A 10 -9.25 2.56 10.93
C PHE A 10 -8.72 3.26 9.67
N LEU A 11 -7.63 4.03 9.80
CA LEU A 11 -7.00 4.71 8.67
C LEU A 11 -6.51 3.71 7.61
N MET A 12 -5.93 2.57 8.02
CA MET A 12 -5.54 1.51 7.11
C MET A 12 -6.75 0.99 6.31
N GLY A 13 -7.87 0.72 6.97
CA GLY A 13 -9.11 0.32 6.32
C GLY A 13 -9.58 1.35 5.30
N VAL A 14 -9.67 2.62 5.68
CA VAL A 14 -10.08 3.73 4.79
C VAL A 14 -9.15 3.84 3.57
N VAL A 15 -7.83 3.79 3.78
CA VAL A 15 -6.86 3.90 2.68
C VAL A 15 -6.99 2.73 1.71
N VAL A 16 -7.09 1.50 2.22
CA VAL A 16 -7.23 0.31 1.36
C VAL A 16 -8.53 0.36 0.54
N LEU A 17 -9.66 0.72 1.18
CA LEU A 17 -10.94 0.89 0.49
C LEU A 17 -10.86 1.95 -0.61
N SER A 18 -10.33 3.13 -0.25
CA SER A 18 -10.18 4.24 -1.21
C SER A 18 -9.27 3.86 -2.37
N SER A 19 -8.14 3.19 -2.11
CA SER A 19 -7.19 2.81 -3.14
C SER A 19 -7.76 1.76 -4.08
N ASN A 20 -8.46 0.75 -3.57
CA ASN A 20 -9.11 -0.29 -4.38
C ASN A 20 -10.25 0.28 -5.25
N TYR A 21 -10.93 1.32 -4.77
CA TYR A 21 -11.91 2.05 -5.57
C TYR A 21 -11.21 2.91 -6.63
N LEU A 22 -10.23 3.71 -6.24
CA LEU A 22 -9.54 4.67 -7.10
C LEU A 22 -8.69 4.02 -8.20
N VAL A 23 -8.20 2.79 -8.01
CA VAL A 23 -7.41 2.08 -9.03
C VAL A 23 -8.22 1.76 -10.30
N GLN A 24 -9.56 1.75 -10.20
CA GLN A 24 -10.46 1.53 -11.35
C GLN A 24 -10.59 2.77 -12.25
N PHE A 25 -10.13 3.94 -11.79
CA PHE A 25 -10.26 5.20 -12.51
C PHE A 25 -8.90 5.63 -13.09
N PRO A 26 -8.68 5.49 -14.42
CA PRO A 26 -7.50 6.02 -15.08
C PRO A 26 -7.55 7.55 -15.13
N ILE A 27 -6.38 8.18 -15.13
CA ILE A 27 -6.26 9.64 -15.23
C ILE A 27 -6.38 10.04 -16.69
N LYS A 28 -7.57 10.55 -17.08
CA LYS A 28 -7.88 10.92 -18.48
C LYS A 28 -7.22 12.22 -18.97
N HIS A 29 -6.52 12.96 -18.11
CA HIS A 29 -5.85 14.20 -18.45
C HIS A 29 -4.43 13.94 -18.97
N TYR A 30 -4.02 14.70 -19.97
CA TYR A 30 -2.66 14.65 -20.53
C TYR A 30 -2.26 13.31 -21.18
N GLY A 31 -3.21 12.48 -21.59
CA GLY A 31 -2.92 11.16 -22.18
C GLY A 31 -2.34 10.13 -21.21
N LEU A 32 -2.58 10.32 -19.91
CA LEU A 32 -2.04 9.44 -18.85
C LEU A 32 -2.91 8.21 -18.56
N GLU A 33 -4.04 8.05 -19.24
CA GLU A 33 -4.98 6.95 -19.03
C GLU A 33 -4.38 5.54 -19.23
N GLN A 34 -3.34 5.45 -20.05
CA GLN A 34 -2.60 4.18 -20.29
C GLN A 34 -1.41 3.99 -19.35
N ILE A 35 -1.15 4.95 -18.46
CA ILE A 35 0.05 4.98 -17.63
C ILE A 35 -0.31 5.03 -16.14
N LEU A 36 -1.40 5.72 -15.75
CA LEU A 36 -1.71 6.05 -14.37
C LEU A 36 -3.18 5.90 -14.01
N THR A 37 -3.41 5.43 -12.77
CA THR A 37 -4.71 5.49 -12.10
C THR A 37 -4.63 6.36 -10.84
N TYR A 38 -5.77 6.85 -10.37
CA TYR A 38 -5.81 7.61 -9.11
C TYR A 38 -5.38 6.79 -7.89
N GLY A 39 -5.49 5.47 -7.95
CA GLY A 39 -5.05 4.56 -6.87
C GLY A 39 -3.54 4.64 -6.59
N ALA A 40 -2.72 4.95 -7.60
CA ALA A 40 -1.27 5.09 -7.45
C ALA A 40 -0.86 6.15 -6.41
N PHE A 41 -1.68 7.19 -6.20
CA PHE A 41 -1.39 8.27 -5.24
C PHE A 41 -1.85 7.95 -3.83
N SER A 42 -2.91 7.19 -3.66
CA SER A 42 -3.48 6.88 -2.34
C SER A 42 -2.80 5.68 -1.66
N TYR A 43 -2.38 4.70 -2.43
CA TYR A 43 -1.82 3.45 -1.91
C TYR A 43 -0.55 3.62 -1.06
N PRO A 44 0.41 4.52 -1.38
CA PRO A 44 1.59 4.72 -0.54
C PRO A 44 1.29 5.21 0.89
N ILE A 45 0.10 5.76 1.14
CA ILE A 45 -0.33 6.13 2.50
C ILE A 45 -0.45 4.88 3.39
N ALA A 46 -0.77 3.72 2.82
CA ALA A 46 -0.80 2.46 3.56
C ALA A 46 0.58 2.10 4.13
N PHE A 47 1.66 2.32 3.37
CA PHE A 47 3.03 2.12 3.84
C PHE A 47 3.38 3.08 4.98
N LEU A 48 3.00 4.36 4.86
CA LEU A 48 3.20 5.32 5.96
C LEU A 48 2.50 4.86 7.26
N ILE A 49 1.26 4.38 7.18
CA ILE A 49 0.52 3.87 8.34
C ILE A 49 1.25 2.67 8.96
N THR A 50 1.72 1.75 8.14
CA THR A 50 2.47 0.57 8.57
C THR A 50 3.79 0.94 9.23
N ASP A 51 4.52 1.89 8.65
CA ASP A 51 5.77 2.42 9.20
C ASP A 51 5.58 3.10 10.56
N LEU A 52 4.53 3.94 10.69
CA LEU A 52 4.17 4.58 11.95
C LEU A 52 3.77 3.56 13.01
N ALA A 53 3.00 2.54 12.62
CA ALA A 53 2.63 1.44 13.51
C ALA A 53 3.85 0.64 13.96
N ASN A 54 4.74 0.32 13.03
CA ASN A 54 5.97 -0.42 13.33
C ASN A 54 6.89 0.39 14.24
N ARG A 55 7.05 1.69 13.99
CA ARG A 55 7.84 2.59 14.83
C ARG A 55 7.30 2.68 16.25
N SER A 56 5.97 2.80 16.40
CA SER A 56 5.30 3.06 17.69
C SER A 56 5.05 1.80 18.53
N TYR A 57 4.76 0.68 17.88
CA TYR A 57 4.31 -0.55 18.55
C TYR A 57 5.16 -1.78 18.23
N GLY A 58 6.06 -1.68 17.26
CA GLY A 58 6.88 -2.79 16.79
C GLY A 58 6.15 -3.70 15.79
N LYS A 59 6.93 -4.64 15.27
CA LYS A 59 6.58 -5.54 14.18
C LYS A 59 5.27 -6.32 14.39
N LEU A 60 5.04 -6.82 15.60
CA LEU A 60 3.87 -7.68 15.86
C LEU A 60 2.55 -6.90 15.73
N ILE A 61 2.51 -5.67 16.25
CA ILE A 61 1.30 -4.84 16.16
C ILE A 61 1.13 -4.28 14.75
N ALA A 62 2.23 -3.89 14.09
CA ALA A 62 2.17 -3.46 12.69
C ALA A 62 1.55 -4.56 11.80
N LYS A 63 1.95 -5.82 11.95
CA LYS A 63 1.34 -6.95 11.24
C LYS A 63 -0.16 -7.09 11.52
N LYS A 64 -0.60 -6.89 12.76
CA LYS A 64 -2.04 -6.93 13.10
C LYS A 64 -2.82 -5.86 12.35
N ILE A 65 -2.28 -4.64 12.23
CA ILE A 65 -2.89 -3.55 11.47
C ILE A 65 -2.98 -3.90 9.98
N VAL A 66 -1.91 -4.49 9.41
CA VAL A 66 -1.92 -5.00 8.04
C VAL A 66 -3.02 -6.04 7.83
N TYR A 67 -3.14 -7.03 8.72
CA TYR A 67 -4.20 -8.04 8.61
C TYR A 67 -5.61 -7.47 8.74
N ILE A 68 -5.82 -6.49 9.63
CA ILE A 68 -7.10 -5.77 9.73
C ILE A 68 -7.41 -5.05 8.42
N GLY A 69 -6.44 -4.31 7.87
CA GLY A 69 -6.60 -3.63 6.59
C GLY A 69 -6.87 -4.62 5.44
N PHE A 70 -6.16 -5.75 5.42
CA PHE A 70 -6.38 -6.82 4.44
C PHE A 70 -7.82 -7.37 4.50
N VAL A 71 -8.29 -7.75 5.68
CA VAL A 71 -9.64 -8.31 5.85
C VAL A 71 -10.70 -7.29 5.42
N ILE A 72 -10.57 -6.04 5.83
CA ILE A 72 -11.49 -4.96 5.42
C ILE A 72 -11.42 -4.76 3.91
N GLY A 73 -10.22 -4.62 3.35
CA GLY A 73 -10.01 -4.35 1.94
C GLY A 73 -10.52 -5.46 1.03
N ILE A 74 -10.15 -6.73 1.33
CA ILE A 74 -10.58 -7.86 0.50
C ILE A 74 -12.09 -8.09 0.60
N SER A 75 -12.68 -7.97 1.80
CA SER A 75 -14.13 -8.10 1.96
C SER A 75 -14.87 -7.04 1.13
N PHE A 76 -14.46 -5.77 1.25
CA PHE A 76 -15.09 -4.69 0.48
C PHE A 76 -14.91 -4.92 -1.03
N THR A 77 -13.72 -5.26 -1.48
CA THR A 77 -13.44 -5.53 -2.90
C THR A 77 -14.32 -6.64 -3.44
N LEU A 78 -14.43 -7.76 -2.71
CA LEU A 78 -15.25 -8.89 -3.13
C LEU A 78 -16.76 -8.57 -3.17
N PHE A 79 -17.28 -7.85 -2.17
CA PHE A 79 -18.72 -7.58 -2.06
C PHE A 79 -19.20 -6.39 -2.89
N PHE A 80 -18.36 -5.36 -3.10
CA PHE A 80 -18.81 -4.10 -3.70
C PHE A 80 -18.11 -3.74 -5.01
N SER A 81 -16.89 -4.25 -5.25
CA SER A 81 -16.09 -3.85 -6.42
C SER A 81 -15.90 -4.96 -7.43
N THR A 82 -16.10 -6.23 -7.07
CA THR A 82 -15.83 -7.36 -7.96
C THR A 82 -17.08 -7.72 -8.75
N ASN A 83 -16.98 -7.65 -10.08
CA ASN A 83 -17.95 -8.27 -10.96
C ASN A 83 -17.50 -9.70 -11.24
N PHE A 84 -18.16 -10.69 -10.61
CA PHE A 84 -17.83 -12.11 -10.77
C PHE A 84 -18.13 -12.67 -12.18
N GLY A 85 -18.89 -11.95 -13.00
CA GLY A 85 -19.09 -12.25 -14.42
C GLY A 85 -17.94 -11.81 -15.32
N ASP A 86 -17.00 -10.98 -14.81
CA ASP A 86 -15.83 -10.47 -15.53
C ASP A 86 -14.54 -11.03 -14.95
N LEU A 87 -13.83 -11.82 -15.75
CA LEU A 87 -12.57 -12.45 -15.35
C LEU A 87 -11.51 -11.42 -14.93
N ILE A 88 -11.45 -10.26 -15.59
CA ILE A 88 -10.48 -9.21 -15.27
C ILE A 88 -10.79 -8.64 -13.89
N SER A 89 -12.06 -8.37 -13.59
CA SER A 89 -12.50 -7.88 -12.29
C SER A 89 -12.12 -8.84 -11.15
N VAL A 90 -12.32 -10.14 -11.35
CA VAL A 90 -11.93 -11.19 -10.38
C VAL A 90 -10.40 -11.21 -10.20
N ARG A 91 -9.63 -11.13 -11.29
CA ARG A 91 -8.17 -11.10 -11.24
C ARG A 91 -7.65 -9.85 -10.52
N ILE A 92 -8.28 -8.69 -10.70
CA ILE A 92 -7.95 -7.46 -9.97
C ILE A 92 -8.17 -7.66 -8.47
N ALA A 93 -9.27 -8.27 -8.07
CA ALA A 93 -9.55 -8.53 -6.65
C ALA A 93 -8.49 -9.45 -6.01
N ILE A 94 -8.14 -10.55 -6.69
CA ILE A 94 -7.11 -11.49 -6.23
C ILE A 94 -5.73 -10.81 -6.23
N GLY A 95 -5.38 -10.10 -7.31
CA GLY A 95 -4.12 -9.39 -7.46
C GLY A 95 -3.94 -8.33 -6.38
N SER A 96 -4.95 -7.51 -6.15
CA SER A 96 -4.96 -6.46 -5.12
C SER A 96 -4.77 -7.05 -3.72
N GLY A 97 -5.51 -8.07 -3.35
CA GLY A 97 -5.39 -8.73 -2.04
C GLY A 97 -4.01 -9.36 -1.84
N THR A 98 -3.52 -10.10 -2.83
CA THR A 98 -2.21 -10.77 -2.77
C THR A 98 -1.07 -9.77 -2.71
N ALA A 99 -1.07 -8.77 -3.59
CA ALA A 99 -0.04 -7.73 -3.63
C ALA A 99 0.01 -6.96 -2.32
N PHE A 100 -1.16 -6.49 -1.83
CA PHE A 100 -1.25 -5.78 -0.55
C PHE A 100 -0.64 -6.60 0.59
N LEU A 101 -1.08 -7.82 0.77
CA LEU A 101 -0.65 -8.63 1.91
C LEU A 101 0.85 -8.92 1.88
N VAL A 102 1.37 -9.35 0.73
CA VAL A 102 2.80 -9.68 0.57
C VAL A 102 3.66 -8.43 0.73
N ALA A 103 3.32 -7.34 0.06
CA ALA A 103 4.10 -6.11 0.09
C ALA A 103 4.12 -5.46 1.47
N GLN A 104 2.98 -5.38 2.15
CA GLN A 104 2.88 -4.78 3.48
C GLN A 104 3.60 -5.63 4.55
N LEU A 105 3.51 -6.96 4.49
CA LEU A 105 4.26 -7.82 5.41
C LEU A 105 5.77 -7.75 5.16
N LEU A 106 6.18 -7.59 3.91
CA LEU A 106 7.59 -7.38 3.54
C LEU A 106 8.09 -6.02 4.05
N ASP A 107 7.30 -4.96 3.85
CA ASP A 107 7.57 -3.62 4.39
C ASP A 107 7.79 -3.66 5.90
N VAL A 108 6.85 -4.25 6.65
CA VAL A 108 7.00 -4.44 8.12
C VAL A 108 8.30 -5.13 8.49
N LYS A 109 8.71 -6.16 7.73
CA LYS A 109 9.94 -6.90 7.99
C LYS A 109 11.19 -6.05 7.76
N ILE A 110 11.24 -5.35 6.62
CA ILE A 110 12.39 -4.52 6.22
C ILE A 110 12.52 -3.32 7.16
N PHE A 111 11.41 -2.62 7.42
CA PHE A 111 11.40 -1.51 8.37
C PHE A 111 11.96 -1.93 9.74
N ASP A 112 11.48 -3.05 10.27
CA ASP A 112 11.93 -3.56 11.57
C ASP A 112 13.43 -3.86 11.61
N GLN A 113 14.00 -4.41 10.55
CA GLN A 113 15.44 -4.66 10.42
C GLN A 113 16.26 -3.36 10.36
N LEU A 114 15.70 -2.31 9.75
CA LEU A 114 16.40 -1.04 9.50
C LEU A 114 16.07 0.04 10.55
N ARG A 115 15.15 -0.20 11.49
CA ARG A 115 14.64 0.81 12.43
C ARG A 115 15.69 1.51 13.31
N LYS A 116 16.86 0.88 13.51
CA LYS A 116 18.00 1.43 14.27
C LYS A 116 18.89 2.35 13.43
N LYS A 117 18.69 2.40 12.11
CA LYS A 117 19.43 3.28 11.20
C LYS A 117 18.91 4.72 11.28
N LYS A 118 19.44 5.62 10.42
CA LYS A 118 18.94 7.00 10.32
C LYS A 118 17.44 6.99 10.07
N TRP A 119 16.71 7.95 10.59
CA TRP A 119 15.24 8.02 10.64
C TRP A 119 14.54 7.78 9.31
N PHE A 120 15.15 8.18 8.19
CA PHE A 120 14.58 8.06 6.85
C PHE A 120 14.91 6.74 6.14
N ILE A 121 15.97 6.02 6.57
CA ILE A 121 16.44 4.80 5.89
C ILE A 121 15.39 3.69 5.99
N ALA A 122 14.83 3.48 7.17
CA ALA A 122 13.85 2.43 7.37
C ALA A 122 12.60 2.66 6.50
N PRO A 123 11.86 3.79 6.62
CA PRO A 123 10.64 4.00 5.84
C PRO A 123 10.90 4.08 4.33
N LEU A 124 12.00 4.73 3.91
CA LEU A 124 12.28 4.86 2.48
C LEU A 124 12.60 3.51 1.84
N THR A 125 13.45 2.70 2.48
CA THR A 125 13.87 1.40 1.92
C THR A 125 12.73 0.39 1.96
N SER A 126 11.96 0.35 3.07
CA SER A 126 10.84 -0.58 3.19
C SER A 126 9.74 -0.26 2.20
N SER A 127 9.37 1.02 2.07
CA SER A 127 8.35 1.46 1.11
C SER A 127 8.78 1.30 -0.35
N PHE A 128 10.07 1.52 -0.67
CA PHE A 128 10.59 1.30 -2.02
C PHE A 128 10.48 -0.17 -2.42
N ILE A 129 10.98 -1.08 -1.59
CA ILE A 129 10.93 -2.52 -1.87
C ILE A 129 9.49 -3.03 -1.82
N GLY A 130 8.70 -2.60 -0.84
CA GLY A 130 7.28 -2.93 -0.72
C GLY A 130 6.50 -2.50 -1.95
N SER A 131 6.64 -1.25 -2.40
CA SER A 131 5.97 -0.73 -3.60
C SER A 131 6.38 -1.48 -4.87
N THR A 132 7.66 -1.84 -5.00
CA THR A 132 8.14 -2.61 -6.16
C THR A 132 7.48 -3.99 -6.20
N VAL A 133 7.45 -4.71 -5.08
CA VAL A 133 6.82 -6.03 -4.98
C VAL A 133 5.31 -5.94 -5.19
N ASP A 134 4.66 -4.95 -4.58
CA ASP A 134 3.23 -4.68 -4.77
C ASP A 134 2.88 -4.49 -6.24
N THR A 135 3.59 -3.59 -6.92
CA THR A 135 3.33 -3.27 -8.32
C THR A 135 3.53 -4.50 -9.22
N ILE A 136 4.64 -5.24 -9.05
CA ILE A 136 4.90 -6.45 -9.85
C ILE A 136 3.79 -7.48 -9.64
N LEU A 137 3.42 -7.77 -8.40
CA LEU A 137 2.39 -8.76 -8.09
C LEU A 137 1.01 -8.31 -8.58
N PHE A 138 0.62 -7.07 -8.30
CA PHE A 138 -0.68 -6.56 -8.70
C PHE A 138 -0.87 -6.63 -10.22
N PHE A 139 0.03 -6.01 -10.97
CA PHE A 139 -0.13 -5.91 -12.43
C PHE A 139 0.04 -7.25 -13.13
N SER A 140 0.97 -8.10 -12.68
CA SER A 140 1.14 -9.43 -13.28
C SER A 140 -0.06 -10.34 -13.03
N ILE A 141 -0.59 -10.40 -11.80
CA ILE A 141 -1.76 -11.24 -11.49
C ILE A 141 -3.01 -10.72 -12.20
N SER A 142 -3.21 -9.40 -12.17
CA SER A 142 -4.43 -8.78 -12.71
C SER A 142 -4.47 -8.81 -14.24
N PHE A 143 -3.35 -8.52 -14.91
CA PHE A 143 -3.39 -8.17 -16.33
C PHE A 143 -2.49 -9.01 -17.25
N TYR A 144 -1.70 -9.95 -16.74
CA TYR A 144 -0.93 -10.84 -17.61
C TYR A 144 -1.82 -11.61 -18.58
N ALA A 145 -1.48 -11.59 -19.87
CA ALA A 145 -2.21 -12.22 -20.98
C ALA A 145 -3.67 -11.73 -21.19
N THR A 146 -3.99 -10.48 -20.81
CA THR A 146 -5.32 -9.88 -21.04
C THR A 146 -5.37 -8.93 -22.24
N GLY A 147 -4.24 -8.68 -22.91
CA GLY A 147 -4.12 -7.67 -23.98
C GLY A 147 -3.95 -6.23 -23.47
N ILE A 148 -4.05 -6.01 -22.15
CA ILE A 148 -3.81 -4.70 -21.52
C ILE A 148 -2.30 -4.45 -21.45
N PRO A 149 -1.80 -3.23 -21.75
CA PRO A 149 -0.38 -2.88 -21.66
C PRO A 149 0.08 -2.72 -20.20
N TRP A 150 -0.02 -3.80 -19.44
CA TRP A 150 0.18 -3.81 -17.99
C TRP A 150 1.60 -3.42 -17.54
N VAL A 151 2.63 -3.68 -18.37
CA VAL A 151 4.01 -3.30 -18.03
C VAL A 151 4.15 -1.78 -18.00
N THR A 152 3.57 -1.07 -18.96
CA THR A 152 3.58 0.40 -19.01
C THR A 152 2.82 0.98 -17.80
N LEU A 153 1.65 0.41 -17.49
CA LEU A 153 0.88 0.79 -16.30
C LEU A 153 1.66 0.53 -15.01
N ALA A 154 2.34 -0.62 -14.91
CA ALA A 154 3.15 -0.97 -13.75
C ALA A 154 4.32 0.01 -13.55
N LEU A 155 5.00 0.40 -14.62
CA LEU A 155 6.11 1.37 -14.55
C LEU A 155 5.62 2.75 -14.13
N GLY A 156 4.49 3.21 -14.66
CA GLY A 156 3.86 4.48 -14.27
C GLY A 156 3.44 4.48 -12.80
N ASP A 157 2.74 3.43 -12.37
CA ASP A 157 2.32 3.24 -10.97
C ASP A 157 3.53 3.23 -10.02
N LEU A 158 4.58 2.48 -10.35
CA LEU A 158 5.79 2.41 -9.54
C LEU A 158 6.50 3.76 -9.43
N ALA A 159 6.61 4.51 -10.54
CA ALA A 159 7.24 5.83 -10.53
C ALA A 159 6.51 6.79 -9.59
N VAL A 160 5.16 6.80 -9.63
CA VAL A 160 4.35 7.62 -8.72
C VAL A 160 4.47 7.15 -7.28
N LYS A 161 4.42 5.84 -7.01
CA LYS A 161 4.58 5.29 -5.66
C LYS A 161 5.94 5.66 -5.04
N ILE A 162 7.01 5.59 -5.81
CA ILE A 162 8.35 6.01 -5.37
C ILE A 162 8.36 7.51 -5.07
N PHE A 163 7.83 8.34 -5.96
CA PHE A 163 7.73 9.79 -5.74
C PHE A 163 6.94 10.13 -4.48
N VAL A 164 5.77 9.50 -4.31
CA VAL A 164 4.94 9.70 -3.11
C VAL A 164 5.64 9.17 -1.85
N ALA A 165 6.42 8.08 -1.93
CA ALA A 165 7.20 7.58 -0.78
C ALA A 165 8.21 8.63 -0.27
N PHE A 166 8.85 9.39 -1.15
CA PHE A 166 9.69 10.52 -0.74
C PHE A 166 8.89 11.62 -0.04
N ILE A 167 7.71 11.96 -0.57
CA ILE A 167 6.82 12.96 0.06
C ILE A 167 6.36 12.48 1.44
N MET A 168 6.07 11.19 1.60
CA MET A 168 5.61 10.62 2.87
C MET A 168 6.68 10.63 3.98
N LEU A 169 7.95 10.85 3.65
CA LEU A 169 8.98 11.12 4.68
C LEU A 169 8.70 12.40 5.47
N ILE A 170 8.01 13.39 4.88
CA ILE A 170 7.66 14.64 5.57
C ILE A 170 6.69 14.36 6.74
N PRO A 171 5.47 13.83 6.52
CA PRO A 171 4.57 13.51 7.62
C PRO A 171 5.17 12.47 8.57
N PHE A 172 5.92 11.48 8.08
CA PHE A 172 6.62 10.54 8.95
C PHE A 172 7.55 11.26 9.92
N ARG A 173 8.39 12.19 9.44
CA ARG A 173 9.31 12.97 10.27
C ARG A 173 8.60 13.84 11.28
N LEU A 174 7.54 14.53 10.88
CA LEU A 174 6.75 15.39 11.77
C LEU A 174 6.10 14.55 12.91
N LEU A 175 5.61 13.38 12.61
CA LEU A 175 4.96 12.50 13.59
C LEU A 175 5.95 11.78 14.51
N LEU A 176 7.22 11.65 14.13
CA LEU A 176 8.25 11.04 15.01
C LEU A 176 8.40 11.73 16.35
N GLY A 177 8.20 13.05 16.40
CA GLY A 177 8.28 13.84 17.64
C GLY A 177 7.14 13.55 18.63
N THR A 178 5.99 13.11 18.13
CA THR A 178 4.78 12.84 18.92
C THR A 178 4.62 11.36 19.28
N LEU A 179 5.28 10.48 18.55
CA LEU A 179 5.19 9.03 18.72
C LEU A 179 6.31 8.51 19.64
N LYS A 180 5.92 7.82 20.71
CA LYS A 180 6.90 7.09 21.55
C LYS A 180 7.39 5.87 20.75
N ALA A 181 8.69 5.86 20.44
CA ALA A 181 9.30 4.70 19.79
C ALA A 181 9.35 3.51 20.76
N VAL A 182 8.98 2.33 20.28
CA VAL A 182 9.23 1.09 21.02
C VAL A 182 10.75 0.90 21.16
N LYS A 183 11.22 0.68 22.39
CA LYS A 183 12.62 0.28 22.64
C LYS A 183 12.84 -1.07 21.94
N ALA A 184 13.85 -1.09 21.09
CA ALA A 184 14.28 -2.29 20.37
C ALA A 184 15.09 -3.20 21.28
#